data_7b1cb2fb09e49860e28c1067ede0fd9f
#
_entry.id   7b1cb2fb09e49860e28c1067ede0fd9f
#
_cell.length_a   1.000
_cell.length_b   1.000
_cell.length_c   1.000
_cell.angle_alpha   90.00
_cell.angle_beta   90.00
_cell.angle_gamma   90.00
#
_symmetry.space_group_name_H-M   'P 1'
#
loop_
_entity.id
_entity.type
_entity.pdbx_description
1 polymer ?
#
loop_
_entity_poly.entity_id
_entity_poly.type
_entity_poly.pdbx_seq_one_letter_code
_entity_poly.pdbx_strand_id
1 'polypeptide(L)'
;MPTYSYENKTYTLSELRFLFPTVSFPAFPSEADLAPFEVTLVPDPEPTPEEMLAGARAEKLVQLGDAFEHVQQFGHFGSSLGFEVDANERAYRDVAGLVTMLEATGEKETVFCDYGNVMRHVTLEQLQSLQLELIAYGRMLYARKWELREAVNAAQTPEAVAAIEINFDDLPAPVVSVADA
;
A
#
# COMPACT_ATOMS: atom_id res chain seq x y z
N MET A 1 -23.12 -10.91 12.80
CA MET A 1 -23.34 -12.17 13.56
C MET A 1 -24.60 -12.80 13.02
N PRO A 2 -24.63 -14.10 12.73
CA PRO A 2 -25.83 -14.72 12.19
C PRO A 2 -27.01 -14.56 13.15
N THR A 3 -28.18 -14.25 12.59
CA THR A 3 -29.44 -14.12 13.29
C THR A 3 -30.39 -15.22 12.85
N TYR A 4 -31.31 -15.57 13.72
CA TYR A 4 -32.20 -16.72 13.57
C TYR A 4 -33.63 -16.25 13.73
N SER A 5 -34.55 -16.73 12.91
CA SER A 5 -35.98 -16.44 13.01
C SER A 5 -36.75 -17.60 13.65
N TYR A 6 -37.53 -17.30 14.66
CA TYR A 6 -38.47 -18.20 15.32
C TYR A 6 -39.73 -17.45 15.71
N GLU A 7 -40.90 -17.98 15.39
CA GLU A 7 -42.21 -17.35 15.68
C GLU A 7 -42.31 -15.86 15.25
N ASN A 8 -41.79 -15.53 14.04
CA ASN A 8 -41.72 -14.18 13.48
C ASN A 8 -40.90 -13.16 14.29
N LYS A 9 -40.00 -13.63 15.14
CA LYS A 9 -39.02 -12.78 15.85
C LYS A 9 -37.61 -13.21 15.51
N THR A 10 -36.68 -12.26 15.61
CA THR A 10 -35.28 -12.48 15.33
C THR A 10 -34.49 -12.62 16.63
N TYR A 11 -33.58 -13.58 16.67
CA TYR A 11 -32.81 -13.94 17.83
C TYR A 11 -31.33 -14.10 17.46
N THR A 12 -30.46 -13.85 18.40
CA THR A 12 -29.05 -14.30 18.38
C THR A 12 -28.98 -15.77 18.77
N LEU A 13 -27.86 -16.44 18.50
CA LEU A 13 -27.66 -17.83 18.94
C LEU A 13 -27.74 -17.99 20.47
N SER A 14 -27.30 -16.99 21.21
CA SER A 14 -27.37 -16.99 22.68
C SER A 14 -28.80 -16.94 23.17
N GLU A 15 -29.62 -16.11 22.57
CA GLU A 15 -31.04 -16.01 22.89
C GLU A 15 -31.80 -17.27 22.49
N LEU A 16 -31.49 -17.89 21.35
CA LEU A 16 -32.02 -19.18 20.94
C LEU A 16 -31.69 -20.29 21.94
N ARG A 17 -30.46 -20.36 22.42
CA ARG A 17 -30.09 -21.33 23.47
C ARG A 17 -30.85 -21.12 24.77
N PHE A 18 -31.20 -19.89 25.05
CA PHE A 18 -32.01 -19.57 26.22
C PHE A 18 -33.50 -19.99 26.02
N LEU A 19 -34.05 -19.85 24.82
CA LEU A 19 -35.39 -20.31 24.48
C LEU A 19 -35.51 -21.84 24.44
N PHE A 20 -34.45 -22.53 24.03
CA PHE A 20 -34.39 -23.99 23.95
C PHE A 20 -33.31 -24.57 24.89
N PRO A 21 -33.56 -24.50 26.22
CA PRO A 21 -32.49 -24.82 27.22
C PRO A 21 -32.09 -26.29 27.22
N THR A 22 -32.90 -27.18 26.65
CA THR A 22 -32.63 -28.63 26.52
C THR A 22 -31.91 -28.99 25.21
N VAL A 23 -31.74 -28.01 24.30
CA VAL A 23 -31.12 -28.22 22.98
C VAL A 23 -29.70 -27.67 22.96
N SER A 24 -28.75 -28.50 22.56
CA SER A 24 -27.37 -28.09 22.37
C SER A 24 -27.15 -27.68 20.93
N PHE A 25 -27.38 -26.42 20.58
CA PHE A 25 -27.02 -25.90 19.27
C PHE A 25 -25.47 -25.77 19.13
N PRO A 26 -24.89 -26.24 18.00
CA PRO A 26 -23.48 -26.01 17.71
C PRO A 26 -23.14 -24.52 17.64
N ALA A 27 -21.85 -24.18 17.56
CA ALA A 27 -21.40 -22.77 17.47
C ALA A 27 -21.88 -22.09 16.18
N PHE A 28 -22.05 -22.88 15.13
CA PHE A 28 -22.59 -22.47 13.82
C PHE A 28 -23.66 -23.48 13.38
N PRO A 29 -24.91 -23.35 13.84
CA PRO A 29 -25.96 -24.28 13.46
C PRO A 29 -26.25 -24.23 11.96
N SER A 30 -26.32 -25.40 11.34
CA SER A 30 -26.79 -25.54 9.97
C SER A 30 -28.33 -25.49 9.90
N GLU A 31 -28.89 -25.35 8.71
CA GLU A 31 -30.33 -25.44 8.51
C GLU A 31 -30.90 -26.78 9.03
N ALA A 32 -30.14 -27.87 8.88
CA ALA A 32 -30.54 -29.17 9.38
C ALA A 32 -30.58 -29.24 10.93
N ASP A 33 -29.73 -28.49 11.63
CA ASP A 33 -29.75 -28.40 13.08
C ASP A 33 -30.92 -27.56 13.60
N LEU A 34 -31.38 -26.62 12.80
CA LEU A 34 -32.46 -25.66 13.14
C LEU A 34 -33.86 -26.15 12.76
N ALA A 35 -34.00 -26.90 11.68
CA ALA A 35 -35.24 -27.35 11.11
C ALA A 35 -36.14 -28.09 12.10
N PRO A 36 -35.67 -28.97 13.01
CA PRO A 36 -36.51 -29.67 13.98
C PRO A 36 -37.23 -28.73 14.97
N PHE A 37 -36.74 -27.49 15.09
CA PHE A 37 -37.24 -26.49 16.04
C PHE A 37 -38.02 -25.36 15.33
N GLU A 38 -38.31 -25.50 14.03
CA GLU A 38 -38.92 -24.48 13.20
C GLU A 38 -38.17 -23.12 13.22
N VAL A 39 -36.85 -23.21 13.47
CA VAL A 39 -35.93 -22.06 13.44
C VAL A 39 -35.33 -21.97 12.07
N THR A 40 -35.28 -20.78 11.50
CA THR A 40 -34.62 -20.52 10.21
C THR A 40 -33.44 -19.57 10.38
N LEU A 41 -32.40 -19.78 9.63
CA LEU A 41 -31.29 -18.81 9.53
C LEU A 41 -31.80 -17.58 8.75
N VAL A 42 -31.64 -16.41 9.33
CA VAL A 42 -31.89 -15.16 8.61
C VAL A 42 -30.64 -14.85 7.81
N PRO A 43 -30.70 -14.83 6.48
CA PRO A 43 -29.55 -14.48 5.68
C PRO A 43 -29.11 -13.05 6.04
N ASP A 44 -27.79 -12.83 6.09
CA ASP A 44 -27.28 -11.48 6.21
C ASP A 44 -27.82 -10.64 5.04
N PRO A 45 -28.25 -9.40 5.29
CA PRO A 45 -28.73 -8.55 4.20
C PRO A 45 -27.64 -8.41 3.13
N GLU A 46 -28.03 -8.45 1.88
CA GLU A 46 -27.11 -8.16 0.79
C GLU A 46 -26.49 -6.77 1.00
N PRO A 47 -25.18 -6.61 0.78
CA PRO A 47 -24.54 -5.33 0.98
C PRO A 47 -25.14 -4.28 0.03
N THR A 48 -25.42 -3.13 0.56
CA THR A 48 -25.92 -2.00 -0.22
C THR A 48 -24.86 -1.54 -1.24
N PRO A 49 -25.27 -0.88 -2.33
CA PRO A 49 -24.33 -0.29 -3.29
C PRO A 49 -23.28 0.64 -2.63
N GLU A 50 -23.69 1.34 -1.58
CA GLU A 50 -22.80 2.21 -0.81
C GLU A 50 -21.75 1.40 -0.02
N GLU A 51 -22.16 0.32 0.63
CA GLU A 51 -21.27 -0.60 1.35
C GLU A 51 -20.29 -1.30 0.38
N MET A 52 -20.77 -1.72 -0.80
CA MET A 52 -19.92 -2.30 -1.85
C MET A 52 -18.88 -1.28 -2.34
N LEU A 53 -19.27 -0.04 -2.59
CA LEU A 53 -18.34 1.01 -3.00
C LEU A 53 -17.32 1.32 -1.89
N ALA A 54 -17.78 1.42 -0.64
CA ALA A 54 -16.89 1.66 0.50
C ALA A 54 -15.88 0.51 0.67
N GLY A 55 -16.33 -0.74 0.53
CA GLY A 55 -15.47 -1.92 0.55
C GLY A 55 -14.43 -1.92 -0.55
N ALA A 56 -14.85 -1.65 -1.79
CA ALA A 56 -13.95 -1.57 -2.95
C ALA A 56 -12.88 -0.48 -2.78
N ARG A 57 -13.26 0.71 -2.29
CA ARG A 57 -12.30 1.79 -1.99
C ARG A 57 -11.31 1.38 -0.90
N ALA A 58 -11.79 0.78 0.19
CA ALA A 58 -10.92 0.34 1.28
C ALA A 58 -9.89 -0.68 0.81
N GLU A 59 -10.32 -1.69 0.04
CA GLU A 59 -9.44 -2.70 -0.54
C GLU A 59 -8.40 -2.09 -1.51
N LYS A 60 -8.84 -1.19 -2.39
CA LYS A 60 -7.92 -0.51 -3.33
C LYS A 60 -6.89 0.37 -2.61
N LEU A 61 -7.27 1.03 -1.51
CA LEU A 61 -6.35 1.83 -0.69
C LEU A 61 -5.32 0.95 0.03
N VAL A 62 -5.67 -0.27 0.44
CA VAL A 62 -4.70 -1.25 0.96
C VAL A 62 -3.71 -1.64 -0.14
N GLN A 63 -4.20 -2.01 -1.34
CA GLN A 63 -3.34 -2.32 -2.49
C GLN A 63 -2.38 -1.16 -2.83
N LEU A 64 -2.86 0.08 -2.78
CA LEU A 64 -2.01 1.28 -2.97
C LEU A 64 -0.95 1.41 -1.87
N GLY A 65 -1.30 1.10 -0.63
CA GLY A 65 -0.36 1.08 0.50
C GLY A 65 0.76 0.08 0.28
N ASP A 66 0.40 -1.16 -0.03
CA ASP A 66 1.34 -2.26 -0.25
C ASP A 66 2.27 -1.99 -1.44
N ALA A 67 1.72 -1.50 -2.56
CA ALA A 67 2.51 -1.14 -3.75
C ALA A 67 3.49 0.01 -3.45
N PHE A 68 3.06 1.01 -2.67
CA PHE A 68 3.91 2.11 -2.27
C PHE A 68 5.05 1.66 -1.33
N GLU A 69 4.76 0.81 -0.36
CA GLU A 69 5.78 0.22 0.52
C GLU A 69 6.79 -0.60 -0.27
N HIS A 70 6.31 -1.37 -1.26
CA HIS A 70 7.18 -2.16 -2.13
C HIS A 70 8.16 -1.27 -2.90
N VAL A 71 7.67 -0.21 -3.56
CA VAL A 71 8.55 0.68 -4.33
C VAL A 71 9.49 1.50 -3.42
N GLN A 72 9.08 1.84 -2.20
CA GLN A 72 9.97 2.48 -1.22
C GLN A 72 11.11 1.56 -0.76
N GLN A 73 10.89 0.25 -0.74
CA GLN A 73 11.89 -0.72 -0.30
C GLN A 73 12.80 -1.20 -1.44
N PHE A 74 12.25 -1.40 -2.64
CA PHE A 74 12.93 -2.06 -3.77
C PHE A 74 13.04 -1.18 -5.01
N GLY A 75 12.56 0.06 -4.94
CA GLY A 75 12.62 0.98 -6.08
C GLY A 75 14.05 1.36 -6.45
N HIS A 76 14.23 1.63 -7.73
CA HIS A 76 15.48 2.11 -8.32
C HIS A 76 15.17 3.04 -9.48
N PHE A 77 16.12 3.83 -9.91
CA PHE A 77 16.00 4.68 -11.08
C PHE A 77 17.32 4.89 -11.79
N GLY A 78 17.27 5.25 -13.08
CA GLY A 78 18.44 5.68 -13.83
C GLY A 78 18.89 7.08 -13.41
N SER A 79 20.09 7.20 -12.84
CA SER A 79 20.66 8.47 -12.43
C SER A 79 21.21 9.28 -13.61
N SER A 80 21.38 10.59 -13.45
CA SER A 80 22.09 11.43 -14.41
C SER A 80 23.56 11.02 -14.63
N LEU A 81 24.08 10.18 -13.73
CA LEU A 81 25.45 9.66 -13.82
C LEU A 81 25.59 8.48 -14.80
N GLY A 82 24.48 8.04 -15.43
CA GLY A 82 24.48 7.00 -16.46
C GLY A 82 24.47 5.57 -15.92
N PHE A 83 24.10 5.37 -14.66
CA PHE A 83 23.87 4.06 -14.06
C PHE A 83 22.65 4.08 -13.15
N GLU A 84 22.08 2.90 -12.87
CA GLU A 84 20.94 2.74 -11.99
C GLU A 84 21.39 2.75 -10.52
N VAL A 85 20.53 3.31 -9.67
CA VAL A 85 20.76 3.42 -8.22
C VAL A 85 19.52 2.97 -7.45
N ASP A 86 19.75 2.33 -6.31
CA ASP A 86 18.70 2.07 -5.35
C ASP A 86 18.05 3.38 -4.89
N ALA A 87 16.73 3.37 -4.74
CA ALA A 87 15.96 4.55 -4.34
C ALA A 87 15.25 4.39 -2.99
N ASN A 88 15.82 3.61 -2.11
CA ASN A 88 15.30 3.36 -0.77
C ASN A 88 15.95 4.29 0.29
N GLU A 89 15.40 4.25 1.51
CA GLU A 89 15.92 5.06 2.62
C GLU A 89 17.40 4.79 2.94
N ARG A 90 17.83 3.53 2.77
CA ARG A 90 19.23 3.16 3.00
C ARG A 90 20.13 3.82 1.97
N ALA A 91 19.79 3.76 0.69
CA ALA A 91 20.56 4.41 -0.37
C ALA A 91 20.69 5.92 -0.15
N TYR A 92 19.58 6.58 0.26
CA TYR A 92 19.62 7.99 0.62
C TYR A 92 20.59 8.28 1.77
N ARG A 93 20.56 7.50 2.83
CA ARG A 93 21.48 7.68 3.99
C ARG A 93 22.92 7.41 3.63
N ASP A 94 23.18 6.38 2.83
CA ASP A 94 24.52 6.01 2.39
C ASP A 94 25.13 7.13 1.52
N VAL A 95 24.38 7.65 0.54
CA VAL A 95 24.81 8.78 -0.29
C VAL A 95 25.04 10.04 0.55
N ALA A 96 24.11 10.40 1.44
CA ALA A 96 24.26 11.54 2.33
C ALA A 96 25.48 11.42 3.25
N GLY A 97 25.73 10.19 3.74
CA GLY A 97 26.92 9.88 4.54
C GLY A 97 28.22 10.06 3.77
N LEU A 98 28.28 9.60 2.50
CA LEU A 98 29.44 9.80 1.64
C LEU A 98 29.69 11.27 1.32
N VAL A 99 28.65 12.05 1.02
CA VAL A 99 28.76 13.51 0.85
C VAL A 99 29.37 14.15 2.09
N THR A 100 28.82 13.86 3.27
CA THR A 100 29.31 14.41 4.53
C THR A 100 30.77 14.01 4.80
N MET A 101 31.15 12.77 4.50
CA MET A 101 32.52 12.28 4.67
C MET A 101 33.50 13.03 3.77
N LEU A 102 33.19 13.16 2.46
CA LEU A 102 34.09 13.85 1.52
C LEU A 102 34.24 15.34 1.87
N GLU A 103 33.15 16.01 2.29
CA GLU A 103 33.20 17.40 2.77
C GLU A 103 34.08 17.55 4.01
N ALA A 104 34.00 16.63 4.95
CA ALA A 104 34.77 16.69 6.20
C ALA A 104 36.24 16.34 6.01
N THR A 105 36.55 15.40 5.11
CA THR A 105 37.95 14.95 4.88
C THR A 105 38.69 15.78 3.83
N GLY A 106 37.95 16.47 2.96
CA GLY A 106 38.53 17.18 1.80
C GLY A 106 38.93 16.26 0.64
N GLU A 107 38.59 14.97 0.72
CA GLU A 107 38.73 14.03 -0.38
C GLU A 107 37.82 14.41 -1.55
N LYS A 108 38.27 14.18 -2.78
CA LYS A 108 37.56 14.64 -3.98
C LYS A 108 36.62 13.57 -4.57
N GLU A 109 36.92 12.30 -4.31
CA GLU A 109 36.20 11.17 -4.87
C GLU A 109 36.17 9.99 -3.90
N THR A 110 35.25 9.08 -4.11
CA THR A 110 35.12 7.82 -3.38
C THR A 110 34.57 6.73 -4.29
N VAL A 111 34.47 5.52 -3.75
CA VAL A 111 33.83 4.39 -4.43
C VAL A 111 32.38 4.25 -3.99
N PHE A 112 31.48 4.13 -4.94
CA PHE A 112 30.06 3.91 -4.76
C PHE A 112 29.62 2.62 -5.45
N CYS A 113 28.76 1.82 -4.82
CA CYS A 113 28.20 0.62 -5.42
C CYS A 113 26.83 0.97 -6.05
N ASP A 114 26.70 0.77 -7.37
CA ASP A 114 25.44 1.01 -8.08
C ASP A 114 24.41 -0.13 -7.86
N TYR A 115 23.18 0.03 -8.38
CA TYR A 115 22.12 -0.99 -8.29
C TYR A 115 22.55 -2.34 -8.90
N GLY A 116 23.34 -2.33 -9.95
CA GLY A 116 23.89 -3.53 -10.58
C GLY A 116 25.05 -4.18 -9.82
N ASN A 117 25.36 -3.71 -8.60
CA ASN A 117 26.53 -4.12 -7.79
C ASN A 117 27.88 -3.88 -8.48
N VAL A 118 27.97 -2.83 -9.31
CA VAL A 118 29.21 -2.40 -9.92
C VAL A 118 29.80 -1.24 -9.11
N MET A 119 31.10 -1.33 -8.80
CA MET A 119 31.83 -0.28 -8.11
C MET A 119 32.13 0.88 -9.06
N ARG A 120 31.69 2.08 -8.72
CA ARG A 120 31.87 3.32 -9.49
C ARG A 120 32.74 4.29 -8.70
N HIS A 121 33.67 4.94 -9.38
CA HIS A 121 34.35 6.12 -8.83
C HIS A 121 33.42 7.32 -9.04
N VAL A 122 33.09 8.01 -7.98
CA VAL A 122 32.20 9.15 -7.98
C VAL A 122 32.80 10.33 -7.23
N THR A 123 32.64 11.52 -7.76
CA THR A 123 33.12 12.75 -7.12
C THR A 123 32.11 13.28 -6.11
N LEU A 124 32.54 14.20 -5.26
CA LEU A 124 31.66 14.92 -4.33
C LEU A 124 30.47 15.57 -5.05
N GLU A 125 30.72 16.27 -6.18
CA GLU A 125 29.68 16.94 -6.97
C GLU A 125 28.67 15.93 -7.54
N GLN A 126 29.15 14.77 -8.01
CA GLN A 126 28.30 13.69 -8.48
C GLN A 126 27.43 13.11 -7.37
N LEU A 127 27.97 12.91 -6.16
CA LEU A 127 27.20 12.45 -5.00
C LEU A 127 26.18 13.48 -4.54
N GLN A 128 26.51 14.77 -4.55
CA GLN A 128 25.56 15.84 -4.25
C GLN A 128 24.40 15.87 -5.25
N SER A 129 24.68 15.71 -6.55
CA SER A 129 23.67 15.59 -7.58
C SER A 129 22.78 14.36 -7.36
N LEU A 130 23.38 13.21 -7.07
CA LEU A 130 22.66 11.96 -6.79
C LEU A 130 21.78 12.07 -5.54
N GLN A 131 22.24 12.77 -4.51
CA GLN A 131 21.44 13.03 -3.31
C GLN A 131 20.17 13.84 -3.64
N LEU A 132 20.29 14.85 -4.49
CA LEU A 132 19.14 15.63 -4.93
C LEU A 132 18.18 14.80 -5.81
N GLU A 133 18.70 13.95 -6.67
CA GLU A 133 17.88 13.02 -7.48
C GLU A 133 17.11 12.04 -6.61
N LEU A 134 17.71 11.49 -5.57
CA LEU A 134 17.03 10.61 -4.60
C LEU A 134 15.87 11.33 -3.90
N ILE A 135 16.08 12.59 -3.48
CA ILE A 135 15.03 13.43 -2.89
C ILE A 135 13.91 13.70 -3.90
N ALA A 136 14.27 14.03 -5.15
CA ALA A 136 13.31 14.31 -6.21
C ALA A 136 12.47 13.08 -6.53
N TYR A 137 13.10 11.91 -6.64
CA TYR A 137 12.39 10.63 -6.87
C TYR A 137 11.41 10.31 -5.75
N GLY A 138 11.84 10.44 -4.48
CA GLY A 138 10.96 10.26 -3.33
C GLY A 138 9.73 11.18 -3.37
N ARG A 139 9.91 12.46 -3.75
CA ARG A 139 8.80 13.41 -3.94
C ARG A 139 7.83 12.96 -5.04
N MET A 140 8.35 12.42 -6.16
CA MET A 140 7.53 11.91 -7.26
C MET A 140 6.70 10.70 -6.82
N LEU A 141 7.28 9.76 -6.06
CA LEU A 141 6.57 8.63 -5.48
C LEU A 141 5.40 9.09 -4.59
N TYR A 142 5.63 10.07 -3.72
CA TYR A 142 4.56 10.63 -2.88
C TYR A 142 3.48 11.32 -3.71
N ALA A 143 3.86 12.12 -4.72
CA ALA A 143 2.89 12.78 -5.60
C ALA A 143 1.98 11.74 -6.30
N ARG A 144 2.56 10.70 -6.89
CA ARG A 144 1.82 9.60 -7.52
C ARG A 144 0.89 8.89 -6.54
N LYS A 145 1.36 8.61 -5.32
CA LYS A 145 0.52 8.01 -4.27
C LYS A 145 -0.72 8.85 -3.97
N TRP A 146 -0.54 10.17 -3.85
CA TRP A 146 -1.67 11.07 -3.56
C TRP A 146 -2.63 11.19 -4.73
N GLU A 147 -2.16 11.27 -5.98
CA GLU A 147 -2.99 11.24 -7.17
C GLU A 147 -3.86 9.98 -7.24
N LEU A 148 -3.25 8.80 -7.04
CA LEU A 148 -3.97 7.53 -7.03
C LEU A 148 -4.99 7.46 -5.88
N ARG A 149 -4.63 7.94 -4.70
CA ARG A 149 -5.56 8.02 -3.56
C ARG A 149 -6.76 8.91 -3.85
N GLU A 150 -6.54 10.07 -4.46
CA GLU A 150 -7.61 10.98 -4.87
C GLU A 150 -8.50 10.33 -5.93
N ALA A 151 -7.93 9.66 -6.91
CA ALA A 151 -8.68 8.93 -7.93
C ALA A 151 -9.58 7.84 -7.31
N VAL A 152 -9.06 7.04 -6.36
CA VAL A 152 -9.82 6.02 -5.63
C VAL A 152 -10.99 6.64 -4.86
N ASN A 153 -10.74 7.76 -4.17
CA ASN A 153 -11.80 8.43 -3.39
C ASN A 153 -12.85 9.11 -4.28
N ALA A 154 -12.48 9.56 -5.46
CA ALA A 154 -13.38 10.23 -6.41
C ALA A 154 -14.24 9.25 -7.21
N ALA A 155 -13.81 8.01 -7.40
CA ALA A 155 -14.57 6.98 -8.13
C ALA A 155 -15.93 6.71 -7.46
N GLN A 156 -17.00 6.64 -8.26
CA GLN A 156 -18.38 6.58 -7.76
C GLN A 156 -18.99 5.17 -7.84
N THR A 157 -18.30 4.20 -8.42
CA THR A 157 -18.77 2.82 -8.49
C THR A 157 -17.62 1.84 -8.17
N PRO A 158 -17.92 0.63 -7.68
CA PRO A 158 -16.92 -0.40 -7.44
C PRO A 158 -16.09 -0.73 -8.69
N GLU A 159 -16.71 -0.75 -9.87
CA GLU A 159 -16.04 -1.01 -11.16
C GLU A 159 -15.06 0.11 -11.52
N ALA A 160 -15.44 1.36 -11.28
CA ALA A 160 -14.56 2.51 -11.49
C ALA A 160 -13.35 2.47 -10.54
N VAL A 161 -13.56 2.06 -9.28
CA VAL A 161 -12.46 1.83 -8.33
C VAL A 161 -11.54 0.69 -8.81
N ALA A 162 -12.12 -0.42 -9.26
CA ALA A 162 -11.37 -1.57 -9.74
C ALA A 162 -10.50 -1.24 -10.97
N ALA A 163 -11.00 -0.37 -11.85
CA ALA A 163 -10.31 0.08 -13.07
C ALA A 163 -9.09 0.98 -12.81
N ILE A 164 -8.91 1.50 -11.59
CA ILE A 164 -7.74 2.33 -11.25
C ILE A 164 -6.51 1.42 -11.21
N GLU A 165 -5.57 1.67 -12.11
CA GLU A 165 -4.30 0.96 -12.14
C GLU A 165 -3.31 1.58 -11.15
N ILE A 166 -2.76 0.76 -10.25
CA ILE A 166 -1.74 1.17 -9.30
C ILE A 166 -0.38 0.83 -9.91
N ASN A 167 0.32 1.88 -10.39
CA ASN A 167 1.63 1.73 -11.01
C ASN A 167 2.58 2.84 -10.54
N PHE A 168 3.81 2.46 -10.19
CA PHE A 168 4.91 3.35 -9.84
C PHE A 168 6.12 3.18 -10.76
N ASP A 169 6.12 2.16 -11.66
CA ASP A 169 7.27 1.84 -12.51
C ASP A 169 7.37 2.77 -13.72
N ASP A 170 6.31 3.51 -14.05
CA ASP A 170 6.25 4.44 -15.17
C ASP A 170 6.75 5.86 -14.80
N LEU A 171 7.26 6.05 -13.59
CA LEU A 171 7.80 7.33 -13.19
C LEU A 171 9.09 7.63 -13.99
N PRO A 172 9.19 8.85 -14.56
CA PRO A 172 10.38 9.25 -15.28
C PRO A 172 11.59 9.36 -14.33
N ALA A 173 12.80 9.26 -14.88
CA ALA A 173 13.99 9.55 -14.11
C ALA A 173 13.92 10.98 -13.52
N PRO A 174 14.33 11.17 -12.26
CA PRO A 174 14.28 12.48 -11.62
C PRO A 174 15.21 13.47 -12.33
N VAL A 175 14.69 14.63 -12.69
CA VAL A 175 15.48 15.72 -13.28
C VAL A 175 15.70 16.78 -12.20
N VAL A 176 16.95 17.05 -11.87
CA VAL A 176 17.34 18.09 -10.93
C VAL A 176 18.12 19.17 -11.70
N SER A 177 17.57 20.36 -11.78
CA SER A 177 18.29 21.53 -12.23
C SER A 177 18.91 22.20 -10.99
N VAL A 178 20.22 22.10 -10.83
CA VAL A 178 20.90 22.98 -9.88
C VAL A 178 20.90 24.36 -10.53
N ALA A 179 20.23 25.34 -9.89
CA ALA A 179 20.35 26.72 -10.35
C ALA A 179 21.81 27.15 -10.19
N ASP A 180 22.39 27.64 -11.30
CA ASP A 180 23.73 28.22 -11.26
C ASP A 180 23.77 29.31 -10.18
N ALA A 181 24.62 29.12 -9.17
CA ALA A 181 24.79 30.02 -8.04
C ALA A 181 25.73 31.15 -8.39
#